data_90cf836434614d81ee7e872dacd67944
#
_entry.id   90cf836434614d81ee7e872dacd67944
#
_cell.length_a   1.000
_cell.length_b   1.000
_cell.length_c   1.000
_cell.angle_alpha   90.00
_cell.angle_beta   90.00
_cell.angle_gamma   90.00
#
_symmetry.space_group_name_H-M   'P 1'
#
loop_
_entity.id
_entity.type
_entity.pdbx_description
1 polymer ?
#
loop_
_entity_poly.entity_id
_entity_poly.type
_entity_poly.pdbx_seq_one_letter_code
_entity_poly.pdbx_strand_id
1 'polypeptide(L)' 'MTAGTASGRDYITPLVEMLLSERLQARAAKDWAASDRIRDGLAAAGIRVKDRKDGSDWELE' A
#
# COMPACT_ATOMS: atom_id res chain seq x y z
N MET A 1 6.87 25.82 6.94
CA MET A 1 6.72 25.29 6.63
C MET A 1 6.55 24.68 5.59
N THR A 2 6.86 24.58 5.14
CA THR A 2 6.70 23.99 4.07
C THR A 2 5.90 22.89 4.08
N ALA A 3 5.28 22.62 5.06
CA ALA A 3 4.43 21.52 5.11
C ALA A 3 3.45 21.54 3.98
N GLY A 4 3.07 22.67 3.56
CA GLY A 4 2.11 22.73 2.49
C GLY A 4 2.58 22.13 1.20
N THR A 5 3.87 21.92 1.10
CA THR A 5 4.36 21.35 -0.12
C THR A 5 4.28 19.85 -0.13
N ALA A 6 4.14 19.26 1.02
CA ALA A 6 4.04 17.81 1.05
C ALA A 6 2.68 17.42 0.54
N SER A 7 2.65 16.59 -0.46
CA SER A 7 1.39 16.04 -0.91
C SER A 7 0.97 14.97 0.08
N GLY A 8 -0.28 14.61 0.07
CA GLY A 8 -0.74 13.50 0.89
C GLY A 8 0.05 12.25 0.62
N ARG A 9 0.50 12.09 -0.61
CA ARG A 9 1.30 10.95 -0.99
C ARG A 9 2.63 10.91 -0.23
N ASP A 10 3.27 12.07 -0.04
CA ASP A 10 4.55 12.11 0.66
C ASP A 10 4.41 11.64 2.10
N TYR A 11 3.31 12.00 2.76
CA TYR A 11 3.09 11.58 4.13
C TYR A 11 2.78 10.12 4.24
N ILE A 12 2.01 9.58 3.31
CA ILE A 12 1.54 8.22 3.44
C ILE A 12 2.43 7.21 2.75
N THR A 13 3.35 7.64 1.91
CA THR A 13 4.21 6.71 1.17
C THR A 13 4.90 5.69 2.08
N PRO A 14 5.56 6.10 3.19
CA PRO A 14 6.19 5.11 4.04
C PRO A 14 5.20 4.12 4.64
N LEU A 15 4.01 4.59 4.98
CA LEU A 15 2.99 3.71 5.55
C LEU A 15 2.47 2.74 4.51
N VAL A 16 2.22 3.23 3.32
CA VAL A 16 1.74 2.36 2.24
C VAL A 16 2.78 1.32 1.89
N GLU A 17 4.03 1.72 1.82
CA GLU A 17 5.10 0.78 1.48
C GLU A 17 5.28 -0.27 2.55
N MET A 18 5.13 0.10 3.81
CA MET A 18 5.14 -0.87 4.89
C MET A 18 4.01 -1.88 4.73
N LEU A 19 2.81 -1.40 4.43
CA LEU A 19 1.66 -2.28 4.24
C LEU A 19 1.83 -3.18 3.02
N LEU A 20 2.40 -2.66 1.95
CA LEU A 20 2.67 -3.48 0.78
C LEU A 20 3.70 -4.56 1.06
N SER A 21 4.71 -4.24 1.87
CA SER A 21 5.68 -5.21 2.30
C SER A 21 5.02 -6.31 3.12
N GLU A 22 4.16 -5.93 4.05
CA GLU A 22 3.41 -6.90 4.85
C GLU A 22 2.52 -7.77 3.97
N ARG A 23 1.91 -7.17 2.96
CA ARG A 23 1.09 -7.91 2.02
C ARG A 23 1.90 -8.94 1.25
N LEU A 24 3.09 -8.56 0.81
CA LEU A 24 3.97 -9.50 0.11
C LEU A 24 4.38 -10.65 1.01
N GLN A 25 4.68 -10.37 2.27
CA GLN A 25 5.01 -11.41 3.23
C GLN A 25 3.84 -12.35 3.46
N ALA A 26 2.64 -11.80 3.56
CA ALA A 26 1.44 -12.61 3.73
C ALA A 26 1.24 -13.53 2.53
N ARG A 27 1.45 -13.02 1.33
CA ARG A 27 1.31 -13.83 0.12
C ARG A 27 2.36 -14.92 0.06
N ALA A 28 3.58 -14.60 0.45
CA ALA A 28 4.67 -15.59 0.46
C ALA A 28 4.36 -16.71 1.47
N ALA A 29 3.69 -16.36 2.56
CA ALA A 29 3.27 -17.33 3.56
C ALA A 29 1.94 -17.99 3.22
N LYS A 30 1.35 -17.61 2.07
CA LYS A 30 0.04 -18.09 1.63
C LYS A 30 -1.07 -17.74 2.60
N ASP A 31 -0.88 -16.63 3.31
CA ASP A 31 -1.90 -16.10 4.22
C ASP A 31 -2.77 -15.13 3.41
N TRP A 32 -3.66 -15.70 2.62
CA TRP A 32 -4.47 -14.92 1.70
C TRP A 32 -5.43 -13.99 2.42
N ALA A 33 -5.92 -14.41 3.57
CA ALA A 33 -6.83 -13.58 4.35
C ALA A 33 -6.13 -12.28 4.80
N ALA A 34 -4.90 -12.40 5.29
CA ALA A 34 -4.15 -11.21 5.71
C ALA A 34 -3.84 -10.31 4.51
N SER A 35 -3.45 -10.91 3.40
CA SER A 35 -3.17 -10.16 2.17
C SER A 35 -4.39 -9.37 1.71
N ASP A 36 -5.55 -10.03 1.70
CA ASP A 36 -6.79 -9.38 1.27
C ASP A 36 -7.19 -8.27 2.22
N ARG A 37 -7.00 -8.47 3.52
CA ARG A 37 -7.33 -7.46 4.52
C ARG A 37 -6.51 -6.20 4.32
N ILE A 38 -5.22 -6.36 4.04
CA ILE A 38 -4.34 -5.22 3.81
C ILE A 38 -4.79 -4.48 2.55
N ARG A 39 -5.07 -5.22 1.49
CA ARG A 39 -5.52 -4.63 0.24
C ARG A 39 -6.84 -3.87 0.42
N ASP A 40 -7.78 -4.47 1.15
CA ASP A 40 -9.07 -3.84 1.39
C ASP A 40 -8.91 -2.58 2.23
N GLY A 41 -8.03 -2.60 3.21
CA GLY A 41 -7.76 -1.41 4.02
C GLY A 41 -7.18 -0.29 3.19
N LEU A 42 -6.27 -0.61 2.27
CA LEU A 42 -5.70 0.40 1.38
C LEU A 42 -6.77 0.96 0.45
N ALA A 43 -7.62 0.11 -0.09
CA ALA A 43 -8.69 0.56 -0.97
C ALA A 43 -9.67 1.48 -0.22
N ALA A 44 -9.97 1.16 1.02
CA ALA A 44 -10.85 1.99 1.84
C ALA A 44 -10.24 3.37 2.10
N ALA A 45 -8.93 3.46 2.09
CA ALA A 45 -8.24 4.73 2.26
C ALA A 45 -8.04 5.48 0.94
N GLY A 46 -8.55 4.95 -0.16
CA GLY A 46 -8.40 5.59 -1.46
C GLY A 46 -7.11 5.26 -2.16
N ILE A 47 -6.48 4.17 -1.79
CA ILE A 47 -5.21 3.75 -2.38
C ILE A 47 -5.45 2.54 -3.25
N ARG A 48 -5.08 2.66 -4.52
CA ARG A 48 -5.23 1.56 -5.47
C ARG A 48 -3.91 0.85 -5.64
N VAL A 49 -3.88 -0.44 -5.37
CA VAL A 49 -2.68 -1.25 -5.48
C VAL A 49 -2.67 -1.95 -6.84
N LYS A 50 -1.53 -1.90 -7.51
CA LYS A 50 -1.34 -2.56 -8.80
C LYS A 50 -0.23 -3.57 -8.65
N ASP A 51 -0.51 -4.82 -8.97
CA ASP A 51 0.51 -5.86 -8.93
C ASP A 51 1.26 -5.92 -10.26
N ARG A 52 2.57 -6.08 -10.17
CA ARG A 52 3.43 -6.19 -11.33
C ARG A 52 4.33 -7.41 -11.16
N LYS A 53 5.02 -7.78 -12.22
CA LYS A 53 5.91 -8.94 -12.18
C LYS A 53 7.02 -8.79 -11.17
N ASP A 54 7.55 -7.58 -11.03
CA ASP A 54 8.70 -7.32 -10.17
C ASP A 54 8.30 -6.65 -8.87
N GLY A 55 7.02 -6.65 -8.53
CA GLY A 55 6.58 -6.08 -7.27
C GLY A 55 5.20 -5.48 -7.36
N SER A 56 4.94 -4.54 -6.48
CA SER A 56 3.66 -3.85 -6.43
C SER A 56 3.86 -2.37 -6.58
N ASP A 57 2.88 -1.71 -7.16
CA ASP A 57 2.86 -0.26 -7.25
C ASP A 57 1.52 0.21 -6.70
N TRP A 58 1.38 1.50 -6.51
CA TRP A 58 0.15 2.05 -5.96
C TRP A 58 -0.03 3.49 -6.40
N GLU A 59 -1.27 3.95 -6.32
CA GLU A 59 -1.58 5.33 -6.58
C GLU A 59 -2.77 5.76 -5.75
N LEU A 60 -2.89 7.06 -5.54
CA LEU A 60 -4.05 7.62 -4.84
C LEU A 60 -5.17 7.86 -5.84
N GLU A 61 -6.36 7.59 -5.40
CA GLU A 61 -7.53 7.91 -6.20
C GLU A 61 -7.99 9.33 -6.03
#